data_2735c83e626f549f1b22ff8669e354ba
#
_entry.id   2735c83e626f549f1b22ff8669e354ba
#
_cell.length_a   1.000
_cell.length_b   1.000
_cell.length_c   1.000
_cell.angle_alpha   90.00
_cell.angle_beta   90.00
_cell.angle_gamma   90.00
#
_symmetry.space_group_name_H-M   'P 1'
#
loop_
_entity.id
_entity.type
_entity.pdbx_description
1 polymer ?
#
loop_
_entity_poly.entity_id
_entity_poly.type
_entity_poly.pdbx_seq_one_letter_code
_entity_poly.pdbx_strand_id
1 'polypeptide(L)' 'MNKAQQVFEAMMRAKGYSELYKTKDRYDNPSVQTRWNYFLMGWEMRGVQ' A
#
# COMPACT_ATOMS: atom_id res chain seq x y z
N MET A 1 -9.28 -9.07 4.51
CA MET A 1 -8.30 -8.02 4.32
C MET A 1 -7.12 -8.51 3.50
N ASN A 2 -6.62 -7.69 2.61
CA ASN A 2 -5.56 -8.05 1.69
C ASN A 2 -4.21 -8.10 2.43
N LYS A 3 -3.49 -9.19 2.27
CA LYS A 3 -2.18 -9.33 2.89
C LYS A 3 -1.20 -8.28 2.40
N ALA A 4 -1.23 -7.99 1.11
CA ALA A 4 -0.35 -6.97 0.54
C ALA A 4 -0.60 -5.62 1.19
N GLN A 5 -1.85 -5.30 1.46
CA GLN A 5 -2.21 -4.04 2.08
C GLN A 5 -1.67 -3.94 3.51
N GLN A 6 -1.75 -5.04 4.25
CA GLN A 6 -1.23 -5.08 5.61
C GLN A 6 0.28 -4.83 5.62
N VAL A 7 1.00 -5.49 4.73
CA VAL A 7 2.45 -5.32 4.65
C VAL A 7 2.80 -3.90 4.22
N PHE A 8 2.07 -3.37 3.24
CA PHE A 8 2.31 -2.02 2.76
C PHE A 8 2.12 -1.00 3.89
N GLU A 9 1.02 -1.13 4.62
CA GLU A 9 0.75 -0.17 5.68
C GLU A 9 1.78 -0.25 6.80
N ALA A 10 2.25 -1.44 7.11
CA ALA A 10 3.31 -1.60 8.11
C ALA A 10 4.58 -0.89 7.66
N MET A 11 4.92 -1.02 6.39
CA MET A 11 6.10 -0.35 5.83
C MET A 11 5.94 1.17 5.89
N MET A 12 4.75 1.65 5.54
CA MET A 12 4.52 3.09 5.54
C MET A 12 4.60 3.67 6.94
N ARG A 13 4.07 2.96 7.93
CA ARG A 13 4.16 3.43 9.30
C ARG A 13 5.61 3.49 9.76
N ALA A 14 6.41 2.51 9.35
CA ALA A 14 7.83 2.52 9.69
C ALA A 14 8.56 3.70 9.08
N LYS A 15 8.06 4.22 7.97
CA LYS A 15 8.65 5.39 7.33
C LYS A 15 8.11 6.71 7.87
N GLY A 16 7.17 6.66 8.79
CA GLY A 16 6.62 7.85 9.40
C GLY A 16 5.28 8.30 8.85
N TYR A 17 4.69 7.56 7.95
CA TYR A 17 3.36 7.87 7.44
C TYR A 17 2.34 7.32 8.42
N SER A 18 1.67 8.21 9.13
CA SER A 18 0.68 7.80 10.11
C SER A 18 -0.75 7.94 9.59
N GLU A 19 -0.94 8.71 8.51
CA GLU A 19 -2.27 8.95 7.97
C GLU A 19 -2.48 8.10 6.73
N LEU A 20 -3.03 6.92 6.95
CA LEU A 20 -3.28 5.98 5.86
C LEU A 20 -4.78 5.84 5.65
N TYR A 21 -5.45 6.98 5.51
CA TYR A 21 -6.88 7.00 5.30
C TYR A 21 -7.23 6.46 3.92
N LYS A 22 -8.25 5.64 3.87
CA LYS A 22 -8.70 5.00 2.65
C LYS A 22 -10.15 5.32 2.38
N THR A 23 -10.47 5.51 1.11
CA THR A 23 -11.85 5.60 0.66
C THR A 23 -12.04 4.44 -0.30
N LYS A 24 -12.83 3.46 0.09
CA LYS A 24 -12.99 2.21 -0.65
C LYS A 24 -11.64 1.52 -0.78
N ASP A 25 -11.11 1.43 -1.99
CA ASP A 25 -9.85 0.73 -2.25
C ASP A 25 -8.69 1.68 -2.49
N ARG A 26 -8.89 2.96 -2.22
CA ARG A 26 -7.90 3.98 -2.56
C ARG A 26 -7.50 4.77 -1.35
N TYR A 27 -6.23 5.15 -1.31
CA TYR A 27 -5.75 6.03 -0.27
C TYR A 27 -6.05 7.48 -0.65
N ASP A 28 -6.44 8.28 0.34
CA ASP A 28 -6.76 9.68 0.09
C ASP A 28 -5.54 10.49 -0.28
N ASN A 29 -4.40 10.17 0.30
CA ASN A 29 -3.16 10.89 0.01
C ASN A 29 -2.60 10.40 -1.32
N PRO A 30 -2.46 11.29 -2.32
CA PRO A 30 -1.97 10.86 -3.64
C PRO A 30 -0.56 10.29 -3.61
N SER A 31 0.29 10.77 -2.73
CA SER A 31 1.63 10.20 -2.60
C SER A 31 1.56 8.76 -2.10
N VAL A 32 0.70 8.52 -1.12
CA VAL A 32 0.52 7.17 -0.60
C VAL A 32 -0.10 6.27 -1.65
N GLN A 33 -1.08 6.79 -2.38
CA GLN A 33 -1.73 6.01 -3.43
C GLN A 33 -0.75 5.61 -4.52
N THR A 34 0.13 6.52 -4.92
CA THR A 34 1.13 6.22 -5.93
C THR A 34 2.07 5.11 -5.45
N ARG A 35 2.52 5.21 -4.20
CA ARG A 35 3.39 4.18 -3.63
C ARG A 35 2.67 2.84 -3.54
N TRP A 36 1.40 2.87 -3.21
CA TRP A 36 0.59 1.66 -3.16
C TRP A 36 0.50 0.99 -4.53
N ASN A 37 0.30 1.79 -5.58
CA ASN A 37 0.22 1.25 -6.92
C ASN A 37 1.50 0.51 -7.30
N TYR A 38 2.65 1.10 -7.04
CA TYR A 38 3.92 0.46 -7.34
C TYR A 38 4.18 -0.75 -6.47
N PHE A 39 3.83 -0.65 -5.21
CA PHE A 39 3.99 -1.78 -4.31
C PHE A 39 3.16 -2.97 -4.77
N LEU A 40 1.93 -2.71 -5.17
CA LEU A 40 1.01 -3.76 -5.60
C LEU A 40 1.51 -4.44 -6.87
N MET A 41 2.07 -3.65 -7.79
CA MET A 41 2.65 -4.23 -9.00
C MET A 41 3.74 -5.22 -8.67
N GLY A 42 4.66 -4.82 -7.80
CA GLY A 42 5.74 -5.71 -7.40
C GLY A 42 5.23 -6.93 -6.66
N TRP A 43 4.23 -6.73 -5.82
CA TRP A 43 3.64 -7.83 -5.07
C TRP A 43 3.01 -8.86 -6.00
N GLU A 44 2.28 -8.39 -7.00
CA GLU A 44 1.62 -9.29 -7.94
C GLU A 44 2.61 -10.03 -8.80
N MET A 45 3.69 -9.37 -9.20
CA MET A 45 4.73 -10.03 -9.97
C MET A 45 5.37 -11.17 -9.18
N ARG A 46 5.56 -10.97 -7.88
CA ARG A 46 6.11 -12.02 -7.04
C ARG A 46 5.11 -13.16 -6.86
N GLY A 47 3.83 -12.82 -6.82
CA GLY A 47 2.79 -13.82 -6.63
C GLY A 47 2.54 -14.71 -7.82
N VAL A 48 3.04 -14.31 -8.97
CA VAL A 48 2.85 -15.08 -10.20
C VAL A 48 3.73 -16.32 -10.24
N GLN A 49 4.71 -16.38 -9.43
CA GLN A 49 5.65 -17.51 -9.40
C GLN A 49 5.03 -18.83 -9.02
#